data_0b93737debe91eeb773b511e1ff6313c
#
_entry.id   0b93737debe91eeb773b511e1ff6313c
#
_cell.length_a   1.000
_cell.length_b   1.000
_cell.length_c   1.000
_cell.angle_alpha   90.00
_cell.angle_beta   90.00
_cell.angle_gamma   90.00
#
_symmetry.space_group_name_H-M   'P 1'
#
loop_
_entity.id
_entity.type
_entity.pdbx_description
1 polymer ?
#
loop_
_entity_poly.entity_id
_entity_poly.type
_entity_poly.pdbx_seq_one_letter_code
_entity_poly.pdbx_strand_id
1 'polypeptide(L)'
;MRLLQSFKMAWHAVSANKLRTFLTMLGIMIGVVALVVLVSIADGATTSVTDEISGMGSSYLTVTISDDKENPLKLSEISGFAEPDEVDAAAPMARTSVTAKSGYTSESMTLIGTTGSYLDIQQMEIQYGRFIKNADVENNTNVVVLTYDTAVELLGRADVEGEKISLNGKSFLVIGVLTEDSSSSLTKGTNMMSSSSDDEDSGSSVVLEGYIPFSTMTRLADNILNVTQFCASATSEETLDEAENALTELLMERFEYDEEAFSISAQSEIMDKMDSVNR
;
A
#
# COMPACT_ATOMS: atom_id res chain seq x y z
N MET A 1 1.84 -54.49 39.87
CA MET A 1 3.26 -54.59 40.31
C MET A 1 4.28 -54.64 39.19
N ARG A 2 3.93 -55.09 37.95
CA ARG A 2 4.89 -55.22 36.83
C ARG A 2 5.39 -53.88 36.25
N LEU A 3 4.60 -52.83 36.22
CA LEU A 3 5.00 -51.52 35.68
C LEU A 3 6.12 -50.83 36.48
N LEU A 4 6.09 -50.91 37.82
CA LEU A 4 7.11 -50.34 38.69
C LEU A 4 8.45 -51.05 38.54
N GLN A 5 8.45 -52.39 38.33
CA GLN A 5 9.68 -53.15 38.07
C GLN A 5 10.28 -52.83 36.70
N SER A 6 9.44 -52.68 35.68
CA SER A 6 9.89 -52.25 34.34
C SER A 6 10.50 -50.87 34.33
N PHE A 7 9.91 -49.91 35.08
CA PHE A 7 10.44 -48.57 35.25
C PHE A 7 11.81 -48.54 35.95
N LYS A 8 11.95 -49.38 37.04
CA LYS A 8 13.20 -49.50 37.77
C LYS A 8 14.32 -50.13 36.91
N MET A 9 14.01 -51.13 36.09
CA MET A 9 14.97 -51.70 35.13
C MET A 9 15.36 -50.70 34.05
N ALA A 10 14.41 -49.96 33.49
CA ALA A 10 14.73 -48.92 32.47
C ALA A 10 15.61 -47.84 33.08
N TRP A 11 15.35 -47.37 34.30
CA TRP A 11 16.19 -46.39 35.03
C TRP A 11 17.62 -46.87 35.24
N HIS A 12 17.78 -48.17 35.63
CA HIS A 12 19.11 -48.77 35.77
C HIS A 12 19.87 -48.87 34.43
N ALA A 13 19.19 -49.21 33.35
CA ALA A 13 19.81 -49.29 32.00
C ALA A 13 20.27 -47.91 31.53
N VAL A 14 19.48 -46.85 31.75
CA VAL A 14 19.84 -45.46 31.49
C VAL A 14 21.03 -45.00 32.30
N SER A 15 21.08 -45.35 33.62
CA SER A 15 22.14 -44.96 34.52
C SER A 15 23.45 -45.72 34.28
N ALA A 16 23.45 -46.91 33.65
CA ALA A 16 24.62 -47.70 33.38
C ALA A 16 25.52 -47.11 32.25
N ASN A 17 24.94 -46.34 31.34
CA ASN A 17 25.64 -45.72 30.22
C ASN A 17 25.31 -44.24 30.05
N LYS A 18 25.65 -43.47 31.08
CA LYS A 18 25.29 -42.03 31.21
C LYS A 18 25.68 -41.20 30.02
N LEU A 19 26.86 -41.40 29.45
CA LEU A 19 27.36 -40.63 28.31
C LEU A 19 26.52 -40.88 27.04
N ARG A 20 26.17 -42.13 26.75
CA ARG A 20 25.36 -42.49 25.58
C ARG A 20 23.94 -41.94 25.72
N THR A 21 23.36 -42.07 26.91
CA THR A 21 22.00 -41.57 27.16
C THR A 21 21.96 -40.05 27.09
N PHE A 22 22.98 -39.36 27.63
CA PHE A 22 23.10 -37.91 27.51
C PHE A 22 23.20 -37.46 26.07
N LEU A 23 24.07 -38.08 25.26
CA LEU A 23 24.23 -37.77 23.83
C LEU A 23 22.94 -38.02 23.04
N THR A 24 22.22 -39.12 23.29
CA THR A 24 20.97 -39.39 22.56
C THR A 24 19.86 -38.43 22.99
N MET A 25 19.73 -38.09 24.26
CA MET A 25 18.78 -37.07 24.76
C MET A 25 19.09 -35.70 24.17
N LEU A 26 20.39 -35.33 24.13
CA LEU A 26 20.84 -34.08 23.56
C LEU A 26 20.48 -33.99 22.05
N GLY A 27 20.71 -35.07 21.29
CA GLY A 27 20.36 -35.12 19.88
C GLY A 27 18.86 -34.95 19.62
N ILE A 28 18.02 -35.65 20.42
CA ILE A 28 16.56 -35.48 20.31
C ILE A 28 16.11 -34.07 20.69
N MET A 29 16.69 -33.52 21.77
CA MET A 29 16.37 -32.17 22.24
C MET A 29 16.72 -31.11 21.19
N ILE A 30 17.90 -31.18 20.57
CA ILE A 30 18.30 -30.27 19.49
C ILE A 30 17.36 -30.42 18.29
N GLY A 31 16.98 -31.66 17.90
CA GLY A 31 16.08 -31.89 16.80
C GLY A 31 14.69 -31.29 17.02
N VAL A 32 14.13 -31.45 18.22
CA VAL A 32 12.83 -30.86 18.58
C VAL A 32 12.90 -29.34 18.63
N VAL A 33 13.95 -28.80 19.25
CA VAL A 33 14.12 -27.33 19.34
C VAL A 33 14.27 -26.73 17.92
N ALA A 34 15.06 -27.35 17.06
CA ALA A 34 15.23 -26.89 15.68
C ALA A 34 13.89 -26.88 14.91
N LEU A 35 13.08 -27.93 15.08
CA LEU A 35 11.76 -28.03 14.44
C LEU A 35 10.81 -26.94 14.97
N VAL A 36 10.76 -26.71 16.29
CA VAL A 36 9.91 -25.68 16.89
C VAL A 36 10.34 -24.29 16.44
N VAL A 37 11.64 -24.00 16.41
CA VAL A 37 12.17 -22.71 15.93
C VAL A 37 11.81 -22.49 14.46
N LEU A 38 11.94 -23.51 13.62
CA LEU A 38 11.60 -23.41 12.18
C LEU A 38 10.10 -23.09 12.00
N VAL A 39 9.21 -23.81 12.71
CA VAL A 39 7.76 -23.56 12.65
C VAL A 39 7.43 -22.16 13.19
N SER A 40 8.04 -21.75 14.32
CA SER A 40 7.80 -20.43 14.89
C SER A 40 8.25 -19.28 13.98
N ILE A 41 9.36 -19.46 13.24
CA ILE A 41 9.81 -18.46 12.25
C ILE A 41 8.81 -18.40 11.10
N ALA A 42 8.35 -19.56 10.59
CA ALA A 42 7.38 -19.62 9.50
C ALA A 42 6.05 -18.96 9.89
N ASP A 43 5.51 -19.29 11.07
CA ASP A 43 4.27 -18.68 11.59
C ASP A 43 4.44 -17.19 11.85
N GLY A 44 5.58 -16.78 12.44
CA GLY A 44 5.86 -15.37 12.71
C GLY A 44 5.98 -14.54 11.42
N ALA A 45 6.62 -15.08 10.40
CA ALA A 45 6.71 -14.43 9.09
C ALA A 45 5.33 -14.28 8.45
N THR A 46 4.51 -15.32 8.47
CA THR A 46 3.14 -15.29 7.91
C THR A 46 2.26 -14.29 8.66
N THR A 47 2.32 -14.27 10.00
CA THR A 47 1.51 -13.34 10.81
C THR A 47 1.94 -11.89 10.57
N SER A 48 3.24 -11.61 10.53
CA SER A 48 3.74 -10.24 10.26
C SER A 48 3.31 -9.73 8.88
N VAL A 49 3.34 -10.58 7.85
CA VAL A 49 2.86 -10.22 6.51
C VAL A 49 1.34 -9.99 6.51
N THR A 50 0.57 -10.84 7.20
CA THR A 50 -0.89 -10.69 7.28
C THR A 50 -1.29 -9.43 8.06
N ASP A 51 -0.62 -9.12 9.17
CA ASP A 51 -0.90 -7.92 9.97
C ASP A 51 -0.52 -6.64 9.20
N GLU A 52 0.57 -6.67 8.45
CA GLU A 52 0.99 -5.55 7.59
C GLU A 52 0.01 -5.33 6.42
N ILE A 53 -0.48 -6.41 5.81
CA ILE A 53 -1.50 -6.37 4.75
C ILE A 53 -2.83 -5.87 5.30
N SER A 54 -3.28 -6.32 6.45
CA SER A 54 -4.52 -5.86 7.09
C SER A 54 -4.47 -4.39 7.52
N GLY A 55 -3.29 -3.89 7.90
CA GLY A 55 -3.04 -2.48 8.18
C GLY A 55 -2.94 -1.58 6.93
N MET A 56 -2.92 -2.16 5.73
CA MET A 56 -2.79 -1.41 4.46
C MET A 56 -4.14 -1.03 3.82
N GLY A 57 -5.27 -1.10 4.56
CA GLY A 57 -6.57 -0.73 4.03
C GLY A 57 -7.03 -1.66 2.89
N SER A 58 -7.20 -2.95 3.21
CA SER A 58 -7.61 -3.97 2.23
C SER A 58 -9.04 -3.80 1.69
N SER A 59 -9.79 -2.84 2.22
CA SER A 59 -11.22 -2.66 1.93
C SER A 59 -11.48 -1.61 0.86
N TYR A 60 -10.60 -1.44 -0.13
CA TYR A 60 -10.87 -0.53 -1.24
C TYR A 60 -10.79 -1.21 -2.60
N LEU A 61 -11.59 -0.68 -3.50
CA LEU A 61 -11.66 -1.08 -4.89
C LEU A 61 -10.92 -0.07 -5.76
N THR A 62 -10.20 -0.55 -6.74
CA THR A 62 -9.60 0.29 -7.78
C THR A 62 -10.39 0.11 -9.07
N VAL A 63 -10.93 1.19 -9.58
CA VAL A 63 -11.65 1.23 -10.85
C VAL A 63 -10.76 1.89 -11.90
N THR A 64 -10.58 1.19 -13.02
CA THR A 64 -9.83 1.70 -14.17
C THR A 64 -10.78 1.86 -15.35
N ILE A 65 -10.80 3.03 -15.98
CA ILE A 65 -11.64 3.35 -17.12
C ILE A 65 -10.84 3.11 -18.39
N SER A 66 -11.35 2.23 -19.25
CA SER A 66 -10.74 1.92 -20.56
C SER A 66 -11.28 2.82 -21.67
N ASP A 67 -12.53 3.26 -21.57
CA ASP A 67 -13.19 4.17 -22.53
C ASP A 67 -13.01 5.64 -22.14
N ASP A 68 -11.76 6.09 -22.10
CA ASP A 68 -11.39 7.47 -21.74
C ASP A 68 -11.56 8.49 -22.89
N LYS A 69 -11.80 8.03 -24.11
CA LYS A 69 -11.84 8.86 -25.32
C LYS A 69 -13.25 9.21 -25.77
N GLU A 70 -14.13 8.23 -25.79
CA GLU A 70 -15.51 8.41 -26.29
C GLU A 70 -16.42 8.98 -25.21
N ASN A 71 -16.30 8.50 -23.96
CA ASN A 71 -17.13 8.92 -22.85
C ASN A 71 -16.31 9.19 -21.57
N PRO A 72 -15.49 10.25 -21.58
CA PRO A 72 -14.52 10.51 -20.51
C PRO A 72 -15.21 10.81 -19.17
N LEU A 73 -14.69 10.21 -18.10
CA LEU A 73 -15.15 10.43 -16.74
C LEU A 73 -14.60 11.74 -16.18
N LYS A 74 -15.47 12.60 -15.67
CA LYS A 74 -15.11 13.91 -15.12
C LYS A 74 -14.89 13.84 -13.61
N LEU A 75 -14.04 14.72 -13.09
CA LEU A 75 -13.80 14.85 -11.66
C LEU A 75 -15.10 15.06 -10.85
N SER A 76 -16.05 15.83 -11.39
CA SER A 76 -17.33 16.12 -10.73
C SER A 76 -18.25 14.89 -10.60
N GLU A 77 -18.02 13.84 -11.36
CA GLU A 77 -18.85 12.62 -11.33
C GLU A 77 -18.37 11.65 -10.23
N ILE A 78 -17.11 11.79 -9.77
CA ILE A 78 -16.51 10.91 -8.75
C ILE A 78 -17.29 10.89 -7.45
N SER A 79 -17.85 12.04 -7.03
CA SER A 79 -18.65 12.10 -5.82
C SER A 79 -19.95 11.28 -5.90
N GLY A 80 -20.48 11.07 -7.11
CA GLY A 80 -21.69 10.25 -7.33
C GLY A 80 -21.43 8.75 -7.08
N PHE A 81 -20.21 8.28 -7.23
CA PHE A 81 -19.84 6.89 -6.92
C PHE A 81 -19.72 6.59 -5.43
N ALA A 82 -19.78 7.61 -4.57
CA ALA A 82 -19.87 7.48 -3.12
C ALA A 82 -21.30 7.68 -2.58
N GLU A 83 -22.34 7.68 -3.44
CA GLU A 83 -23.74 7.79 -3.00
C GLU A 83 -24.33 6.47 -2.44
N PRO A 84 -23.95 5.25 -2.93
CA PRO A 84 -24.41 4.01 -2.33
C PRO A 84 -23.99 3.86 -0.87
N ASP A 85 -24.86 3.31 -0.03
CA ASP A 85 -24.62 3.12 1.41
C ASP A 85 -23.45 2.15 1.69
N GLU A 86 -23.11 1.31 0.73
CA GLU A 86 -22.01 0.33 0.79
C GLU A 86 -20.63 0.96 0.52
N VAL A 87 -20.61 2.15 -0.11
CA VAL A 87 -19.39 2.88 -0.48
C VAL A 87 -19.19 4.07 0.45
N ASP A 88 -18.11 4.06 1.23
CA ASP A 88 -17.83 5.12 2.19
C ASP A 88 -17.24 6.37 1.50
N ALA A 89 -16.30 6.20 0.58
CA ALA A 89 -15.65 7.30 -0.11
C ALA A 89 -15.16 6.88 -1.50
N ALA A 90 -15.05 7.86 -2.41
CA ALA A 90 -14.41 7.71 -3.71
C ALA A 90 -13.43 8.86 -3.98
N ALA A 91 -12.30 8.54 -4.58
CA ALA A 91 -11.27 9.52 -4.91
C ALA A 91 -10.63 9.22 -6.27
N PRO A 92 -10.47 10.22 -7.14
CA PRO A 92 -9.77 10.06 -8.40
C PRO A 92 -8.29 9.80 -8.13
N MET A 93 -7.65 9.07 -9.04
CA MET A 93 -6.22 8.81 -9.00
C MET A 93 -5.63 9.00 -10.40
N ALA A 94 -4.64 9.86 -10.50
CA ALA A 94 -3.81 9.98 -11.70
C ALA A 94 -2.35 10.00 -11.30
N ARG A 95 -1.49 9.38 -12.10
CA ARG A 95 -0.06 9.29 -11.82
C ARG A 95 0.75 9.89 -12.95
N THR A 96 1.81 10.61 -12.58
CA THR A 96 2.80 11.09 -13.53
C THR A 96 4.17 11.16 -12.88
N SER A 97 5.21 10.96 -13.66
CA SER A 97 6.58 11.15 -13.20
C SER A 97 7.02 12.57 -13.49
N VAL A 98 7.63 13.22 -12.50
CA VAL A 98 8.13 14.58 -12.59
C VAL A 98 9.54 14.70 -12.01
N THR A 99 10.24 15.74 -12.44
CA THR A 99 11.50 16.13 -11.81
C THR A 99 11.20 17.12 -10.69
N ALA A 100 11.46 16.69 -9.44
CA ALA A 100 11.38 17.54 -8.26
C ALA A 100 12.74 18.20 -8.01
N LYS A 101 12.74 19.50 -7.69
CA LYS A 101 13.95 20.26 -7.37
C LYS A 101 13.76 21.07 -6.09
N SER A 102 14.74 20.96 -5.20
CA SER A 102 14.88 21.81 -4.02
C SER A 102 16.33 22.22 -3.86
N GLY A 103 16.62 23.52 -3.97
CA GLY A 103 17.99 24.00 -3.95
C GLY A 103 18.86 23.37 -5.05
N TYR A 104 19.86 22.59 -4.66
CA TYR A 104 20.78 21.87 -5.57
C TYR A 104 20.35 20.41 -5.81
N THR A 105 19.39 19.90 -5.04
CA THR A 105 18.91 18.52 -5.19
C THR A 105 17.88 18.45 -6.31
N SER A 106 17.98 17.43 -7.16
CA SER A 106 17.08 17.20 -8.30
C SER A 106 16.87 15.72 -8.47
N GLU A 107 15.65 15.25 -8.15
CA GLU A 107 15.29 13.85 -8.17
C GLU A 107 14.03 13.60 -9.02
N SER A 108 13.90 12.39 -9.54
CA SER A 108 12.68 11.95 -10.20
C SER A 108 11.71 11.43 -9.14
N MET A 109 10.48 11.92 -9.15
CA MET A 109 9.44 11.45 -8.23
C MET A 109 8.13 11.17 -8.96
N THR A 110 7.33 10.30 -8.39
CA THR A 110 5.97 10.04 -8.84
C THR A 110 5.01 11.00 -8.15
N LEU A 111 4.23 11.75 -8.92
CA LEU A 111 3.12 12.55 -8.41
C LEU A 111 1.81 11.81 -8.58
N ILE A 112 1.00 11.83 -7.53
CA ILE A 112 -0.36 11.30 -7.51
C ILE A 112 -1.31 12.48 -7.39
N GLY A 113 -2.12 12.70 -8.43
CA GLY A 113 -3.20 13.68 -8.44
C GLY A 113 -4.47 13.07 -7.85
N THR A 114 -5.00 13.64 -6.77
CA THR A 114 -6.14 13.08 -6.04
C THR A 114 -6.96 14.16 -5.31
N THR A 115 -7.91 13.73 -4.48
CA THR A 115 -8.72 14.57 -3.58
C THR A 115 -8.48 14.22 -2.11
N GLY A 116 -9.12 14.94 -1.20
CA GLY A 116 -8.98 14.72 0.25
C GLY A 116 -9.37 13.34 0.72
N SER A 117 -10.41 12.76 0.14
CA SER A 117 -10.91 11.41 0.48
C SER A 117 -9.87 10.30 0.28
N TYR A 118 -8.87 10.53 -0.55
CA TYR A 118 -7.82 9.54 -0.79
C TYR A 118 -7.01 9.19 0.47
N LEU A 119 -6.85 10.14 1.39
CA LEU A 119 -6.18 9.93 2.68
C LEU A 119 -6.88 8.82 3.48
N ASP A 120 -8.22 8.93 3.58
CA ASP A 120 -9.04 8.00 4.37
C ASP A 120 -9.12 6.63 3.67
N ILE A 121 -9.31 6.61 2.34
CA ILE A 121 -9.34 5.38 1.53
C ILE A 121 -8.05 4.57 1.69
N GLN A 122 -6.90 5.23 1.67
CA GLN A 122 -5.59 4.59 1.80
C GLN A 122 -5.12 4.45 3.25
N GLN A 123 -5.93 4.89 4.22
CA GLN A 123 -5.60 4.88 5.65
C GLN A 123 -4.23 5.48 5.98
N MET A 124 -3.90 6.57 5.27
CA MET A 124 -2.63 7.26 5.46
C MET A 124 -2.72 8.26 6.62
N GLU A 125 -1.62 8.44 7.32
CA GLU A 125 -1.52 9.39 8.44
C GLU A 125 -0.58 10.56 8.11
N ILE A 126 -0.94 11.75 8.58
CA ILE A 126 -0.14 12.96 8.44
C ILE A 126 0.73 13.13 9.68
N GLN A 127 2.05 13.26 9.45
CA GLN A 127 2.99 13.56 10.53
C GLN A 127 3.13 15.08 10.77
N TYR A 128 3.22 15.84 9.69
CA TYR A 128 3.33 17.31 9.75
C TYR A 128 2.35 17.96 8.80
N GLY A 129 1.71 19.05 9.23
CA GLY A 129 0.84 19.83 8.41
C GLY A 129 -0.54 19.23 8.17
N ARG A 130 -1.00 19.21 6.91
CA ARG A 130 -2.32 18.71 6.50
C ARG A 130 -2.30 18.06 5.12
N PHE A 131 -3.32 17.24 4.85
CA PHE A 131 -3.57 16.72 3.49
C PHE A 131 -4.34 17.72 2.61
N ILE A 132 -4.57 17.34 1.36
CA ILE A 132 -5.34 18.09 0.36
C ILE A 132 -6.78 18.26 0.86
N LYS A 133 -7.34 19.47 0.70
CA LYS A 133 -8.75 19.78 0.98
C LYS A 133 -9.51 20.05 -0.31
N ASN A 134 -10.84 19.95 -0.26
CA ASN A 134 -11.70 20.28 -1.40
C ASN A 134 -11.44 21.69 -1.94
N ALA A 135 -11.19 22.67 -1.06
CA ALA A 135 -10.83 24.01 -1.45
C ALA A 135 -9.54 24.11 -2.29
N ASP A 136 -8.56 23.22 -2.05
CA ASP A 136 -7.33 23.15 -2.84
C ASP A 136 -7.61 22.65 -4.26
N VAL A 137 -8.54 21.69 -4.37
CA VAL A 137 -8.99 21.11 -5.66
C VAL A 137 -9.80 22.15 -6.44
N GLU A 138 -10.77 22.81 -5.81
CA GLU A 138 -11.64 23.82 -6.44
C GLU A 138 -10.85 25.04 -6.94
N ASN A 139 -9.88 25.49 -6.13
CA ASN A 139 -9.07 26.65 -6.46
C ASN A 139 -7.83 26.32 -7.31
N ASN A 140 -7.61 25.06 -7.67
CA ASN A 140 -6.43 24.59 -8.41
C ASN A 140 -5.11 25.07 -7.76
N THR A 141 -4.99 24.97 -6.45
CA THR A 141 -3.82 25.48 -5.72
C THR A 141 -2.58 24.62 -6.01
N ASN A 142 -1.43 25.27 -6.14
CA ASN A 142 -0.15 24.57 -6.30
C ASN A 142 0.39 24.17 -4.93
N VAL A 143 -0.19 23.14 -4.35
CA VAL A 143 0.21 22.54 -3.08
C VAL A 143 0.59 21.10 -3.27
N VAL A 144 1.47 20.59 -2.40
CA VAL A 144 1.94 19.21 -2.43
C VAL A 144 2.05 18.66 -1.02
N VAL A 145 1.67 17.40 -0.86
CA VAL A 145 1.94 16.58 0.32
C VAL A 145 3.02 15.59 -0.07
N LEU A 146 4.06 15.46 0.74
CA LEU A 146 5.18 14.56 0.46
C LEU A 146 5.10 13.31 1.34
N THR A 147 5.62 12.19 0.87
CA THR A 147 5.95 11.07 1.76
C THR A 147 7.15 11.45 2.62
N TYR A 148 7.31 10.76 3.76
CA TYR A 148 8.43 10.99 4.67
C TYR A 148 9.78 10.88 3.94
N ASP A 149 9.97 9.82 3.18
CA ASP A 149 11.21 9.57 2.43
C ASP A 149 11.49 10.65 1.40
N THR A 150 10.45 11.11 0.70
CA THR A 150 10.59 12.21 -0.28
C THR A 150 11.01 13.52 0.39
N ALA A 151 10.45 13.83 1.56
CA ALA A 151 10.81 15.03 2.31
C ALA A 151 12.27 14.97 2.78
N VAL A 152 12.72 13.83 3.30
CA VAL A 152 14.08 13.62 3.76
C VAL A 152 15.07 13.67 2.59
N GLU A 153 14.78 13.02 1.47
CA GLU A 153 15.68 12.97 0.31
C GLU A 153 15.82 14.33 -0.38
N LEU A 154 14.71 15.05 -0.60
CA LEU A 154 14.72 16.35 -1.30
C LEU A 154 15.14 17.53 -0.42
N LEU A 155 14.77 17.52 0.87
CA LEU A 155 14.88 18.68 1.77
C LEU A 155 15.78 18.41 3.00
N GLY A 156 16.27 17.16 3.16
CA GLY A 156 17.16 16.75 4.25
C GLY A 156 16.49 16.60 5.62
N ARG A 157 15.16 16.75 5.71
CA ARG A 157 14.37 16.65 6.95
C ARG A 157 12.90 16.42 6.64
N ALA A 158 12.15 15.87 7.61
CA ALA A 158 10.72 15.63 7.46
C ALA A 158 9.83 16.86 7.81
N ASP A 159 10.24 17.72 8.74
CA ASP A 159 9.51 18.93 9.10
C ASP A 159 9.78 20.05 8.06
N VAL A 160 9.03 20.02 6.97
CA VAL A 160 9.21 20.89 5.80
C VAL A 160 7.90 21.61 5.39
N GLU A 161 6.91 21.64 6.27
CA GLU A 161 5.67 22.39 6.04
C GLU A 161 5.96 23.86 5.76
N GLY A 162 5.36 24.41 4.71
CA GLY A 162 5.55 25.80 4.29
C GLY A 162 6.75 26.04 3.37
N GLU A 163 7.58 25.03 3.11
CA GLU A 163 8.66 25.14 2.13
C GLU A 163 8.14 25.05 0.69
N LYS A 164 8.95 25.52 -0.25
CA LYS A 164 8.62 25.49 -1.67
C LYS A 164 9.57 24.57 -2.41
N ILE A 165 9.00 23.68 -3.21
CA ILE A 165 9.73 22.84 -4.15
C ILE A 165 9.30 23.14 -5.58
N SER A 166 10.15 22.84 -6.54
CA SER A 166 9.82 22.98 -7.96
C SER A 166 9.52 21.59 -8.56
N LEU A 167 8.34 21.44 -9.13
CA LEU A 167 7.91 20.24 -9.85
C LEU A 167 7.77 20.60 -11.34
N ASN A 168 8.60 19.99 -12.18
CA ASN A 168 8.69 20.31 -13.61
C ASN A 168 8.78 21.83 -13.90
N GLY A 169 9.53 22.57 -13.06
CA GLY A 169 9.72 24.01 -13.20
C GLY A 169 8.61 24.89 -12.61
N LYS A 170 7.51 24.32 -12.11
CA LYS A 170 6.44 25.06 -11.40
C LYS A 170 6.66 24.97 -9.90
N SER A 171 6.45 26.09 -9.17
CA SER A 171 6.62 26.15 -7.72
C SER A 171 5.38 25.61 -7.02
N PHE A 172 5.60 24.70 -6.06
CA PHE A 172 4.59 24.12 -5.18
C PHE A 172 4.92 24.39 -3.73
N LEU A 173 3.91 24.65 -2.92
CA LEU A 173 4.02 24.80 -1.48
C LEU A 173 3.81 23.44 -0.81
N VAL A 174 4.75 23.01 0.02
CA VAL A 174 4.58 21.81 0.85
C VAL A 174 3.62 22.12 1.97
N ILE A 175 2.48 21.43 2.01
CA ILE A 175 1.42 21.64 3.02
C ILE A 175 1.34 20.53 4.06
N GLY A 176 2.01 19.40 3.82
CA GLY A 176 2.07 18.30 4.76
C GLY A 176 3.08 17.25 4.36
N VAL A 177 3.42 16.40 5.33
CA VAL A 177 4.29 15.25 5.18
C VAL A 177 3.62 14.06 5.87
N LEU A 178 3.55 12.93 5.19
CA LEU A 178 3.01 11.68 5.71
C LEU A 178 3.94 11.05 6.74
N THR A 179 3.41 10.15 7.57
CA THR A 179 4.23 9.30 8.45
C THR A 179 5.09 8.33 7.62
N GLU A 180 6.16 7.84 8.19
CA GLU A 180 7.10 6.91 7.53
C GLU A 180 6.41 5.64 7.02
N ASP A 181 5.40 5.16 7.75
CA ASP A 181 4.63 3.97 7.39
C ASP A 181 3.53 4.24 6.36
N SER A 182 3.21 5.50 6.08
CA SER A 182 2.11 5.92 5.21
C SER A 182 2.57 6.19 3.77
N SER A 183 3.18 5.20 3.13
CA SER A 183 3.35 5.22 1.67
C SER A 183 2.15 4.57 0.97
N SER A 184 1.91 4.89 -0.31
CA SER A 184 0.82 4.25 -1.03
C SER A 184 1.00 2.73 -1.07
N SER A 185 -0.10 1.99 -0.96
CA SER A 185 -0.14 0.52 -1.00
C SER A 185 0.61 -0.05 -2.23
N LEU A 186 0.57 0.66 -3.36
CA LEU A 186 1.26 0.28 -4.58
C LEU A 186 2.78 0.46 -4.50
N THR A 187 3.25 1.45 -3.76
CA THR A 187 4.68 1.69 -3.52
C THR A 187 5.23 0.68 -2.53
N LYS A 188 4.47 0.34 -1.49
CA LYS A 188 4.83 -0.75 -0.56
C LYS A 188 5.03 -2.07 -1.31
N GLY A 189 4.12 -2.44 -2.22
CA GLY A 189 4.24 -3.63 -3.05
C GLY A 189 5.48 -3.62 -3.97
N THR A 190 5.82 -2.48 -4.55
CA THR A 190 6.99 -2.35 -5.43
C THR A 190 8.30 -2.42 -4.66
N ASN A 191 8.36 -1.84 -3.46
CA ASN A 191 9.54 -1.91 -2.58
C ASN A 191 9.78 -3.34 -2.06
N MET A 192 8.72 -4.10 -1.72
CA MET A 192 8.83 -5.52 -1.37
C MET A 192 9.39 -6.36 -2.51
N MET A 193 9.01 -6.06 -3.75
CA MET A 193 9.48 -6.82 -4.92
C MET A 193 10.93 -6.45 -5.32
N SER A 194 11.40 -5.25 -4.99
CA SER A 194 12.78 -4.82 -5.24
C SER A 194 13.79 -5.36 -4.22
N SER A 195 13.35 -5.73 -3.01
CA SER A 195 14.24 -6.26 -1.96
C SER A 195 14.54 -7.76 -2.09
N SER A 196 13.99 -8.47 -3.09
CA SER A 196 14.28 -9.90 -3.33
C SER A 196 15.41 -10.17 -4.33
N SER A 197 16.12 -9.16 -4.83
CA SER A 197 17.35 -9.36 -5.60
C SER A 197 18.55 -9.29 -4.68
N ASP A 198 19.23 -10.43 -4.50
CA ASP A 198 20.45 -10.63 -3.70
C ASP A 198 21.71 -9.88 -4.21
N ASP A 199 21.56 -8.76 -4.88
CA ASP A 199 22.68 -7.91 -5.26
C ASP A 199 22.95 -6.88 -4.14
N GLU A 200 23.90 -7.20 -3.28
CA GLU A 200 24.38 -6.38 -2.14
C GLU A 200 24.92 -4.98 -2.53
N ASP A 201 24.91 -4.58 -3.79
CA ASP A 201 25.41 -3.29 -4.27
C ASP A 201 24.36 -2.41 -4.99
N SER A 202 23.09 -2.84 -5.01
CA SER A 202 21.96 -2.01 -5.47
C SER A 202 21.35 -1.34 -4.25
N GLY A 203 21.78 -0.11 -3.95
CA GLY A 203 21.10 0.72 -2.96
C GLY A 203 19.59 0.67 -3.21
N SER A 204 18.82 0.32 -2.18
CA SER A 204 17.36 0.30 -2.21
C SER A 204 16.89 1.61 -2.81
N SER A 205 16.40 1.60 -4.06
CA SER A 205 15.90 2.80 -4.70
C SER A 205 14.57 3.15 -4.07
N VAL A 206 14.61 4.07 -3.11
CA VAL A 206 13.42 4.63 -2.48
C VAL A 206 12.58 5.27 -3.58
N VAL A 207 11.33 4.85 -3.71
CA VAL A 207 10.40 5.46 -4.65
C VAL A 207 9.89 6.76 -4.04
N LEU A 208 10.30 7.89 -4.61
CA LEU A 208 9.87 9.20 -4.15
C LEU A 208 8.46 9.50 -4.65
N GLU A 209 7.55 9.82 -3.73
CA GLU A 209 6.15 10.11 -4.03
C GLU A 209 5.67 11.41 -3.41
N GLY A 210 4.67 12.02 -4.06
CA GLY A 210 3.97 13.17 -3.55
C GLY A 210 2.55 13.26 -4.09
N TYR A 211 1.69 13.93 -3.33
CA TYR A 211 0.26 14.05 -3.61
C TYR A 211 -0.07 15.52 -3.91
N ILE A 212 -0.79 15.75 -5.00
CA ILE A 212 -1.26 17.09 -5.39
C ILE A 212 -2.76 17.05 -5.70
N PRO A 213 -3.47 18.19 -5.68
CA PRO A 213 -4.86 18.25 -6.10
C PRO A 213 -5.02 17.74 -7.55
N PHE A 214 -6.02 16.90 -7.80
CA PHE A 214 -6.27 16.34 -9.13
C PHE A 214 -6.41 17.44 -10.20
N SER A 215 -7.11 18.51 -9.88
CA SER A 215 -7.29 19.65 -10.77
C SER A 215 -5.97 20.38 -11.10
N THR A 216 -4.98 20.34 -10.21
CA THR A 216 -3.64 20.87 -10.46
C THR A 216 -2.83 19.90 -11.31
N MET A 217 -3.03 18.60 -11.15
CA MET A 217 -2.42 17.57 -11.98
C MET A 217 -2.79 17.75 -13.46
N THR A 218 -4.06 17.99 -13.79
CA THR A 218 -4.50 18.24 -15.16
C THR A 218 -3.82 19.43 -15.84
N ARG A 219 -3.28 20.36 -15.05
CA ARG A 219 -2.54 21.54 -15.53
C ARG A 219 -1.02 21.33 -15.55
N LEU A 220 -0.53 20.32 -14.85
CA LEU A 220 0.90 19.99 -14.79
C LEU A 220 1.28 18.99 -15.89
N ALA A 221 0.41 18.03 -16.15
CA ALA A 221 0.58 16.98 -17.14
C ALA A 221 -0.46 17.13 -18.26
N ASP A 222 -0.02 17.49 -19.45
CA ASP A 222 -0.88 17.78 -20.61
C ASP A 222 -1.72 16.58 -21.10
N ASN A 223 -1.39 15.36 -20.65
CA ASN A 223 -2.06 14.12 -21.03
C ASN A 223 -3.11 13.65 -20.01
N ILE A 224 -3.30 14.35 -18.89
CA ILE A 224 -4.25 13.96 -17.84
C ILE A 224 -5.37 15.01 -17.80
N LEU A 225 -6.40 14.82 -18.62
CA LEU A 225 -7.56 15.72 -18.69
C LEU A 225 -8.78 15.17 -17.96
N ASN A 226 -8.90 13.84 -17.90
CA ASN A 226 -10.05 13.12 -17.38
C ASN A 226 -9.61 12.15 -16.30
N VAL A 227 -10.58 11.62 -15.57
CA VAL A 227 -10.33 10.56 -14.59
C VAL A 227 -10.29 9.23 -15.33
N THR A 228 -9.11 8.63 -15.42
CA THR A 228 -8.90 7.30 -16.00
C THR A 228 -8.83 6.22 -14.94
N GLN A 229 -8.67 6.61 -13.68
CA GLN A 229 -8.64 5.69 -12.54
C GLN A 229 -9.16 6.39 -11.28
N PHE A 230 -9.90 5.65 -10.47
CA PHE A 230 -10.28 6.12 -9.13
C PHE A 230 -10.30 4.95 -8.14
N CYS A 231 -10.17 5.28 -6.85
CA CYS A 231 -10.32 4.34 -5.75
C CYS A 231 -11.63 4.61 -5.03
N ALA A 232 -12.28 3.56 -4.54
CA ALA A 232 -13.44 3.63 -3.68
C ALA A 232 -13.27 2.71 -2.48
N SER A 233 -13.54 3.19 -1.27
CA SER A 233 -13.55 2.37 -0.06
C SER A 233 -14.94 1.81 0.21
N ALA A 234 -15.01 0.55 0.61
CA ALA A 234 -16.23 -0.02 1.17
C ALA A 234 -16.39 0.40 2.64
N THR A 235 -17.61 0.45 3.12
CA THR A 235 -17.93 0.79 4.51
C THR A 235 -17.33 -0.23 5.50
N SER A 236 -17.15 -1.48 5.08
CA SER A 236 -16.46 -2.54 5.83
C SER A 236 -15.86 -3.59 4.88
N GLU A 237 -14.96 -4.45 5.39
CA GLU A 237 -14.43 -5.58 4.62
C GLU A 237 -15.54 -6.57 4.19
N GLU A 238 -16.55 -6.76 5.02
CA GLU A 238 -17.68 -7.66 4.75
C GLU A 238 -18.59 -7.14 3.64
N THR A 239 -18.62 -5.81 3.40
CA THR A 239 -19.44 -5.16 2.36
C THR A 239 -18.66 -4.89 1.06
N LEU A 240 -17.45 -5.38 0.93
CA LEU A 240 -16.61 -5.13 -0.24
C LEU A 240 -17.24 -5.65 -1.53
N ASP A 241 -17.79 -6.87 -1.51
CA ASP A 241 -18.46 -7.48 -2.65
C ASP A 241 -19.77 -6.72 -3.00
N GLU A 242 -20.48 -6.21 -1.99
CA GLU A 242 -21.69 -5.40 -2.18
C GLU A 242 -21.34 -4.04 -2.78
N ALA A 243 -20.26 -3.41 -2.31
CA ALA A 243 -19.74 -2.17 -2.88
C ALA A 243 -19.25 -2.34 -4.33
N GLU A 244 -18.59 -3.46 -4.64
CA GLU A 244 -18.19 -3.79 -6.01
C GLU A 244 -19.40 -3.94 -6.94
N ASN A 245 -20.45 -4.63 -6.50
CA ASN A 245 -21.68 -4.78 -7.27
C ASN A 245 -22.38 -3.44 -7.47
N ALA A 246 -22.48 -2.60 -6.43
CA ALA A 246 -23.10 -1.28 -6.52
C ALA A 246 -22.32 -0.35 -7.48
N LEU A 247 -20.98 -0.35 -7.40
CA LEU A 247 -20.14 0.40 -8.34
C LEU A 247 -20.25 -0.12 -9.76
N THR A 248 -20.34 -1.44 -9.94
CA THR A 248 -20.54 -2.06 -11.25
C THR A 248 -21.84 -1.60 -11.88
N GLU A 249 -22.95 -1.57 -11.12
CA GLU A 249 -24.25 -1.13 -11.60
C GLU A 249 -24.22 0.35 -12.04
N LEU A 250 -23.63 1.23 -11.23
CA LEU A 250 -23.48 2.66 -11.54
C LEU A 250 -22.59 2.89 -12.78
N LEU A 251 -21.49 2.14 -12.89
CA LEU A 251 -20.60 2.25 -14.04
C LEU A 251 -21.24 1.70 -15.32
N MET A 252 -21.97 0.59 -15.23
CA MET A 252 -22.76 0.05 -16.35
C MET A 252 -23.79 1.06 -16.84
N GLU A 253 -24.53 1.71 -15.94
CA GLU A 253 -25.48 2.76 -16.31
C GLU A 253 -24.77 3.94 -16.97
N ARG A 254 -23.60 4.35 -16.43
CA ARG A 254 -22.82 5.49 -16.93
C ARG A 254 -22.20 5.24 -18.31
N PHE A 255 -21.77 4.01 -18.60
CA PHE A 255 -21.14 3.58 -19.84
C PHE A 255 -22.06 2.80 -20.78
N GLU A 256 -23.38 3.04 -20.70
CA GLU A 256 -24.38 2.46 -21.61
C GLU A 256 -24.34 0.91 -21.67
N TYR A 257 -24.01 0.24 -20.55
CA TYR A 257 -23.86 -1.21 -20.41
C TYR A 257 -22.69 -1.82 -21.22
N ASP A 258 -21.63 -1.04 -21.45
CA ASP A 258 -20.39 -1.55 -22.03
C ASP A 258 -19.46 -2.10 -20.95
N GLU A 259 -19.34 -3.43 -20.88
CA GLU A 259 -18.49 -4.14 -19.92
C GLU A 259 -16.98 -3.94 -20.18
N GLU A 260 -16.58 -3.56 -21.39
CA GLU A 260 -15.17 -3.32 -21.74
C GLU A 260 -14.73 -1.89 -21.42
N ALA A 261 -15.65 -1.01 -21.09
CA ALA A 261 -15.37 0.40 -20.80
C ALA A 261 -14.63 0.62 -19.47
N PHE A 262 -14.73 -0.32 -18.54
CA PHE A 262 -14.08 -0.21 -17.23
C PHE A 262 -13.66 -1.59 -16.68
N SER A 263 -12.80 -1.57 -15.66
CA SER A 263 -12.46 -2.75 -14.86
C SER A 263 -12.39 -2.38 -13.38
N ILE A 264 -12.94 -3.24 -12.54
CA ILE A 264 -12.86 -3.11 -11.08
C ILE A 264 -11.93 -4.21 -10.58
N SER A 265 -11.08 -3.87 -9.63
CA SER A 265 -10.16 -4.80 -8.98
C SER A 265 -10.12 -4.51 -7.49
N ALA A 266 -10.43 -5.51 -6.68
CA ALA A 266 -10.21 -5.42 -5.25
C ALA A 266 -8.71 -5.51 -4.94
N GLN A 267 -8.25 -4.74 -3.98
CA GLN A 267 -6.84 -4.77 -3.56
C GLN A 267 -6.43 -6.15 -3.04
N SER A 268 -7.33 -6.86 -2.37
CA SER A 268 -7.13 -8.24 -1.91
C SER A 268 -6.86 -9.22 -3.06
N GLU A 269 -7.56 -9.11 -4.18
CA GLU A 269 -7.33 -9.96 -5.35
C GLU A 269 -5.97 -9.74 -6.01
N ILE A 270 -5.48 -8.51 -6.01
CA ILE A 270 -4.16 -8.19 -6.54
C ILE A 270 -3.08 -8.88 -5.69
N MET A 271 -3.24 -8.88 -4.38
CA MET A 271 -2.34 -9.55 -3.45
C MET A 271 -2.37 -11.08 -3.60
N ASP A 272 -3.54 -11.68 -3.71
CA ASP A 272 -3.71 -13.12 -3.92
C ASP A 272 -3.09 -13.57 -5.25
N LYS A 273 -3.20 -12.77 -6.30
CA LYS A 273 -2.54 -13.04 -7.58
C LYS A 273 -1.01 -12.93 -7.48
N MET A 274 -0.49 -11.98 -6.73
CA MET A 274 0.96 -11.85 -6.48
C MET A 274 1.50 -13.03 -5.67
N ASP A 275 0.78 -13.49 -4.67
CA ASP A 275 1.16 -14.66 -3.85
C ASP A 275 1.13 -15.97 -4.66
N SER A 276 0.20 -16.09 -5.61
CA SER A 276 0.11 -17.26 -6.52
C SER A 276 1.24 -17.33 -7.54
N VAL A 277 1.84 -16.20 -7.90
CA VAL A 277 3.00 -16.13 -8.83
C VAL A 277 4.32 -16.45 -8.12
N ASN A 278 4.36 -16.28 -6.80
CA ASN A 278 5.56 -16.50 -5.98
C ASN A 278 5.68 -17.93 -5.42
N ARG A 279 4.72 -18.82 -5.71
CA ARG A 279 4.74 -20.26 -5.40
C ARG A 279 5.19 -21.10 -6.57
#